data_76815172d60584d3c2a282fa42b5d4d0
#
_entry.id   76815172d60584d3c2a282fa42b5d4d0
#
_cell.length_a   1.000
_cell.length_b   1.000
_cell.length_c   1.000
_cell.angle_alpha   90.00
_cell.angle_beta   90.00
_cell.angle_gamma   90.00
#
_symmetry.space_group_name_H-M   'P 1'
#
loop_
_entity.id
_entity.type
_entity.pdbx_description
1 polymer ?
#
loop_
_entity_poly.entity_id
_entity_poly.type
_entity_poly.pdbx_seq_one_letter_code
_entity_poly.pdbx_strand_id
1 'polypeptide(L)'
;MPPRVTWLLPVRNGEKYLERTLISIAEQDYPDHAHTVYVWDDGSKDGTPDLLRKWIGREIDGRIIGSERIGLGRALAQLTVAAQTELLVRIDADDVAEPDRLRRQVEYLCDHRKVGVLGTQMRRLDSKQVLTNYPSKDAELRWSLRFSNPVGHPTVMMRRSAVLEAGNYRDLPPGNEDYDLWVRMALLVRFATLDQPLLSYRIHENSATAGWDADHGKRFYKLRNALIDRLLPGTDPVAARHLLDLVRRPDDLHVTADDLLRFRHAAMLAATACRYEPTFYTSTQLFKQQYENLKTRRLKGQPFIRPVWPILKRAGQLIHKHPKQDTSETTAA
;
A
#
# COMPACT_ATOMS: atom_id res chain seq x y z
N MET A 1 -22.03 -6.27 18.42
CA MET A 1 -22.02 -7.07 17.18
C MET A 1 -20.69 -6.84 16.48
N PRO A 2 -20.12 -7.85 15.82
CA PRO A 2 -18.90 -7.66 15.04
C PRO A 2 -19.15 -6.66 13.88
N PRO A 3 -18.17 -5.84 13.51
CA PRO A 3 -18.29 -4.94 12.37
C PRO A 3 -18.62 -5.71 11.07
N ARG A 4 -19.49 -5.15 10.24
CA ARG A 4 -19.80 -5.76 8.94
C ARG A 4 -18.75 -5.37 7.90
N VAL A 5 -18.37 -6.36 7.07
CA VAL A 5 -17.30 -6.24 6.06
C VAL A 5 -17.84 -6.60 4.68
N THR A 6 -17.47 -5.85 3.66
CA THR A 6 -17.73 -6.23 2.25
C THR A 6 -16.42 -6.58 1.55
N TRP A 7 -16.36 -7.79 0.99
CA TRP A 7 -15.29 -8.17 0.07
C TRP A 7 -15.54 -7.52 -1.29
N LEU A 8 -14.50 -6.88 -1.82
CA LEU A 8 -14.48 -6.36 -3.18
C LEU A 8 -13.71 -7.36 -4.06
N LEU A 9 -14.43 -8.06 -4.91
CA LEU A 9 -13.91 -9.11 -5.78
C LEU A 9 -14.14 -8.75 -7.26
N PRO A 10 -13.26 -8.01 -7.90
CA PRO A 10 -13.24 -7.89 -9.35
C PRO A 10 -12.66 -9.17 -9.95
N VAL A 11 -13.29 -9.66 -11.02
CA VAL A 11 -12.83 -10.87 -11.71
C VAL A 11 -12.96 -10.72 -13.23
N ARG A 12 -12.03 -11.33 -13.95
CA ARG A 12 -12.09 -11.49 -15.40
C ARG A 12 -11.39 -12.75 -15.81
N ASN A 13 -12.10 -13.65 -16.51
CA ASN A 13 -11.61 -14.95 -16.97
C ASN A 13 -10.91 -15.72 -15.83
N GLY A 14 -11.62 -15.85 -14.70
CA GLY A 14 -11.11 -16.44 -13.46
C GLY A 14 -11.46 -17.91 -13.27
N GLU A 15 -12.10 -18.57 -14.23
CA GLU A 15 -12.62 -19.94 -14.13
C GLU A 15 -11.65 -20.91 -13.44
N LYS A 16 -10.39 -20.80 -13.78
CA LYS A 16 -9.35 -21.72 -13.29
C LYS A 16 -9.06 -21.60 -11.79
N TYR A 17 -9.27 -20.42 -11.20
CA TYR A 17 -8.78 -20.14 -9.84
C TYR A 17 -9.86 -19.64 -8.89
N LEU A 18 -10.93 -19.03 -9.42
CA LEU A 18 -11.97 -18.34 -8.68
C LEU A 18 -12.63 -19.20 -7.60
N GLU A 19 -12.91 -20.48 -7.87
CA GLU A 19 -13.56 -21.33 -6.89
C GLU A 19 -12.75 -21.46 -5.60
N ARG A 20 -11.43 -21.58 -5.70
CA ARG A 20 -10.56 -21.64 -4.52
C ARG A 20 -10.53 -20.31 -3.75
N THR A 21 -10.61 -19.20 -4.44
CA THR A 21 -10.74 -17.88 -3.82
C THR A 21 -12.04 -17.78 -3.04
N LEU A 22 -13.16 -18.19 -3.65
CA LEU A 22 -14.49 -18.17 -3.03
C LEU A 22 -14.56 -19.09 -1.81
N ILE A 23 -13.99 -20.30 -1.87
CA ILE A 23 -13.86 -21.20 -0.72
C ILE A 23 -13.12 -20.49 0.42
N SER A 24 -11.99 -19.83 0.14
CA SER A 24 -11.22 -19.13 1.17
C SER A 24 -11.95 -17.94 1.82
N ILE A 25 -12.91 -17.36 1.09
CA ILE A 25 -13.78 -16.31 1.64
C ILE A 25 -14.87 -16.94 2.52
N ALA A 26 -15.45 -18.07 2.11
CA ALA A 26 -16.46 -18.79 2.87
C ALA A 26 -15.92 -19.37 4.19
N GLU A 27 -14.64 -19.80 4.18
CA GLU A 27 -13.98 -20.44 5.33
C GLU A 27 -13.28 -19.45 6.27
N GLN A 28 -13.65 -18.16 6.25
CA GLN A 28 -13.09 -17.20 7.17
C GLN A 28 -13.52 -17.46 8.63
N ASP A 29 -12.57 -17.41 9.57
CA ASP A 29 -12.82 -17.38 11.01
C ASP A 29 -13.45 -16.03 11.41
N TYR A 30 -14.67 -15.78 10.88
CA TYR A 30 -15.45 -14.58 11.12
C TYR A 30 -16.94 -14.90 10.90
N PRO A 31 -17.87 -14.32 11.66
CA PRO A 31 -19.29 -14.71 11.55
C PRO A 31 -19.86 -14.49 10.14
N ASP A 32 -20.49 -15.49 9.56
CA ASP A 32 -21.01 -15.47 8.18
C ASP A 32 -21.95 -14.29 7.92
N HIS A 33 -22.82 -13.94 8.88
CA HIS A 33 -23.73 -12.81 8.76
C HIS A 33 -23.03 -11.44 8.85
N ALA A 34 -21.74 -11.41 9.20
CA ALA A 34 -20.97 -10.20 9.36
C ALA A 34 -20.06 -9.88 8.15
N HIS A 35 -20.01 -10.73 7.14
CA HIS A 35 -19.34 -10.39 5.88
C HIS A 35 -20.19 -10.77 4.67
N THR A 36 -19.96 -10.09 3.55
CA THR A 36 -20.63 -10.29 2.28
C THR A 36 -19.66 -10.06 1.13
N VAL A 37 -19.92 -10.64 -0.04
CA VAL A 37 -19.04 -10.51 -1.22
C VAL A 37 -19.75 -9.73 -2.32
N TYR A 38 -19.14 -8.63 -2.76
CA TYR A 38 -19.59 -7.90 -3.93
C TYR A 38 -18.63 -8.17 -5.08
N VAL A 39 -19.17 -8.68 -6.17
CA VAL A 39 -18.42 -9.11 -7.35
C VAL A 39 -18.69 -8.20 -8.53
N TRP A 40 -17.63 -7.89 -9.27
CA TRP A 40 -17.73 -7.32 -10.61
C TRP A 40 -17.05 -8.28 -11.59
N ASP A 41 -17.84 -8.86 -12.50
CA ASP A 41 -17.32 -9.63 -13.63
C ASP A 41 -16.96 -8.68 -14.78
N ASP A 42 -15.68 -8.41 -14.99
CA ASP A 42 -15.20 -7.47 -16.02
C ASP A 42 -15.28 -8.08 -17.45
N GLY A 43 -16.44 -8.63 -17.78
CA GLY A 43 -16.75 -9.19 -19.11
C GLY A 43 -16.01 -10.50 -19.39
N SER A 44 -16.09 -11.49 -18.50
CA SER A 44 -15.51 -12.82 -18.69
C SER A 44 -16.17 -13.56 -19.86
N LYS A 45 -15.36 -14.40 -20.53
CA LYS A 45 -15.77 -15.23 -21.70
C LYS A 45 -15.56 -16.73 -21.45
N ASP A 46 -15.13 -17.11 -20.26
CA ASP A 46 -14.93 -18.48 -19.79
C ASP A 46 -16.06 -18.89 -18.84
N GLY A 47 -15.89 -19.97 -18.07
CA GLY A 47 -16.85 -20.44 -17.07
C GLY A 47 -17.01 -19.57 -15.82
N THR A 48 -16.37 -18.41 -15.72
CA THR A 48 -16.47 -17.49 -14.57
C THR A 48 -17.92 -17.13 -14.22
N PRO A 49 -18.80 -16.72 -15.16
CA PRO A 49 -20.18 -16.38 -14.84
C PRO A 49 -20.97 -17.53 -14.22
N ASP A 50 -20.70 -18.77 -14.64
CA ASP A 50 -21.36 -19.95 -14.08
C ASP A 50 -20.91 -20.22 -12.64
N LEU A 51 -19.62 -20.12 -12.36
CA LEU A 51 -19.08 -20.21 -11.01
C LEU A 51 -19.67 -19.13 -10.10
N LEU A 52 -19.75 -17.89 -10.56
CA LEU A 52 -20.35 -16.80 -9.79
C LEU A 52 -21.82 -17.07 -9.46
N ARG A 53 -22.63 -17.55 -10.41
CA ARG A 53 -24.03 -17.93 -10.18
C ARG A 53 -24.20 -19.09 -9.21
N LYS A 54 -23.24 -20.03 -9.19
CA LYS A 54 -23.22 -21.15 -8.23
C LYS A 54 -22.98 -20.67 -6.81
N TRP A 55 -22.03 -19.72 -6.61
CA TRP A 55 -21.51 -19.35 -5.30
C TRP A 55 -22.20 -18.14 -4.68
N ILE A 56 -22.39 -17.06 -5.45
CA ILE A 56 -22.80 -15.76 -4.91
C ILE A 56 -24.31 -15.73 -4.63
N GLY A 57 -24.68 -15.42 -3.40
CA GLY A 57 -26.06 -15.42 -2.91
C GLY A 57 -26.62 -16.81 -2.63
N ARG A 58 -25.79 -17.85 -2.66
CA ARG A 58 -26.16 -19.26 -2.36
C ARG A 58 -25.23 -19.86 -1.31
N GLU A 59 -23.97 -20.06 -1.66
CA GLU A 59 -22.95 -20.60 -0.76
C GLU A 59 -22.30 -19.49 0.10
N ILE A 60 -22.25 -18.26 -0.43
CA ILE A 60 -21.73 -17.08 0.26
C ILE A 60 -22.74 -15.95 0.14
N ASP A 61 -23.00 -15.22 1.24
CA ASP A 61 -23.78 -13.98 1.18
C ASP A 61 -23.07 -12.99 0.25
N GLY A 62 -23.77 -12.52 -0.78
CA GLY A 62 -23.12 -11.64 -1.76
C GLY A 62 -24.01 -11.23 -2.92
N ARG A 63 -23.45 -10.37 -3.76
CA ARG A 63 -24.11 -9.83 -4.95
C ARG A 63 -23.14 -9.68 -6.11
N ILE A 64 -23.60 -10.01 -7.32
CA ILE A 64 -22.93 -9.59 -8.56
C ILE A 64 -23.44 -8.19 -8.88
N ILE A 65 -22.57 -7.19 -8.79
CA ILE A 65 -22.91 -5.77 -8.96
C ILE A 65 -22.95 -5.39 -10.43
N GLY A 66 -22.11 -6.00 -11.25
CA GLY A 66 -22.07 -5.79 -12.67
C GLY A 66 -21.29 -6.85 -13.42
N SER A 67 -21.51 -6.91 -14.74
CA SER A 67 -20.90 -7.89 -15.64
C SER A 67 -20.40 -7.29 -16.96
N GLU A 68 -20.20 -5.98 -17.00
CA GLU A 68 -19.68 -5.28 -18.18
C GLU A 68 -18.17 -5.09 -18.07
N ARG A 69 -17.50 -5.09 -19.23
CA ARG A 69 -16.07 -4.80 -19.30
C ARG A 69 -15.81 -3.30 -19.16
N ILE A 70 -15.41 -2.87 -17.96
CA ILE A 70 -15.13 -1.47 -17.64
C ILE A 70 -13.71 -1.24 -17.12
N GLY A 71 -12.96 -2.31 -16.85
CA GLY A 71 -11.62 -2.25 -16.30
C GLY A 71 -11.57 -2.20 -14.77
N LEU A 72 -10.42 -2.65 -14.20
CA LEU A 72 -10.23 -2.88 -12.77
C LEU A 72 -10.56 -1.67 -11.90
N GLY A 73 -10.04 -0.49 -12.24
CA GLY A 73 -10.26 0.72 -11.44
C GLY A 73 -11.73 1.11 -11.36
N ARG A 74 -12.45 1.07 -12.49
CA ARG A 74 -13.90 1.35 -12.51
C ARG A 74 -14.70 0.28 -11.79
N ALA A 75 -14.35 -0.99 -11.97
CA ALA A 75 -15.01 -2.10 -11.28
C ALA A 75 -14.90 -1.93 -9.75
N LEU A 76 -13.72 -1.67 -9.23
CA LEU A 76 -13.50 -1.40 -7.80
C LEU A 76 -14.22 -0.15 -7.32
N ALA A 77 -14.31 0.91 -8.16
CA ALA A 77 -15.09 2.11 -7.82
C ALA A 77 -16.58 1.79 -7.66
N GLN A 78 -17.15 1.02 -8.58
CA GLN A 78 -18.57 0.59 -8.50
C GLN A 78 -18.83 -0.30 -7.28
N LEU A 79 -17.95 -1.27 -7.03
CA LEU A 79 -18.04 -2.12 -5.84
C LEU A 79 -17.98 -1.32 -4.54
N THR A 80 -17.09 -0.32 -4.46
CA THR A 80 -16.98 0.58 -3.30
C THR A 80 -18.25 1.41 -3.07
N VAL A 81 -18.85 1.92 -4.14
CA VAL A 81 -20.10 2.69 -4.07
C VAL A 81 -21.26 1.81 -3.62
N ALA A 82 -21.37 0.61 -4.22
CA ALA A 82 -22.44 -0.35 -3.90
C ALA A 82 -22.36 -0.88 -2.46
N ALA A 83 -21.16 -1.01 -1.89
CA ALA A 83 -20.97 -1.49 -0.53
C ALA A 83 -21.64 -0.58 0.50
N GLN A 84 -22.27 -1.16 1.51
CA GLN A 84 -22.97 -0.44 2.59
C GLN A 84 -22.31 -0.64 3.97
N THR A 85 -21.24 -1.42 4.03
CA THR A 85 -20.52 -1.70 5.28
C THR A 85 -19.46 -0.64 5.54
N GLU A 86 -19.05 -0.50 6.80
CA GLU A 86 -17.98 0.42 7.20
C GLU A 86 -16.62 -0.02 6.65
N LEU A 87 -16.37 -1.33 6.62
CA LEU A 87 -15.11 -1.92 6.23
C LEU A 87 -15.23 -2.60 4.86
N LEU A 88 -14.24 -2.34 4.03
CA LEU A 88 -14.05 -2.99 2.73
C LEU A 88 -12.78 -3.84 2.79
N VAL A 89 -12.83 -5.05 2.28
CA VAL A 89 -11.65 -5.91 2.12
C VAL A 89 -11.50 -6.32 0.67
N ARG A 90 -10.29 -6.22 0.15
CA ARG A 90 -10.01 -6.53 -1.27
C ARG A 90 -9.34 -7.89 -1.39
N ILE A 91 -9.66 -8.62 -2.45
CA ILE A 91 -8.98 -9.85 -2.86
C ILE A 91 -8.97 -9.98 -4.39
N ASP A 92 -7.91 -10.55 -4.97
CA ASP A 92 -7.87 -10.97 -6.37
C ASP A 92 -8.54 -12.33 -6.55
N ALA A 93 -9.13 -12.56 -7.73
CA ALA A 93 -9.88 -13.76 -8.05
C ALA A 93 -9.02 -15.04 -8.21
N ASP A 94 -7.71 -14.92 -8.09
CA ASP A 94 -6.71 -15.98 -8.19
C ASP A 94 -5.93 -16.22 -6.88
N ASP A 95 -6.17 -15.38 -5.85
CA ASP A 95 -5.51 -15.46 -4.55
C ASP A 95 -6.34 -16.24 -3.52
N VAL A 96 -5.72 -16.56 -2.38
CA VAL A 96 -6.36 -17.29 -1.27
C VAL A 96 -6.17 -16.50 0.02
N ALA A 97 -7.27 -16.14 0.67
CA ALA A 97 -7.24 -15.53 1.99
C ALA A 97 -6.91 -16.57 3.06
N GLU A 98 -6.09 -16.20 4.05
CA GLU A 98 -5.89 -17.08 5.21
C GLU A 98 -7.14 -17.06 6.10
N PRO A 99 -7.47 -18.16 6.78
CA PRO A 99 -8.75 -18.28 7.53
C PRO A 99 -8.97 -17.20 8.58
N ASP A 100 -7.93 -16.71 9.22
CA ASP A 100 -8.00 -15.70 10.28
C ASP A 100 -7.82 -14.25 9.79
N ARG A 101 -7.81 -14.04 8.48
CA ARG A 101 -7.55 -12.73 7.88
C ARG A 101 -8.60 -11.69 8.32
N LEU A 102 -9.88 -11.96 8.14
CA LEU A 102 -10.94 -11.00 8.51
C LEU A 102 -10.88 -10.65 9.99
N ARG A 103 -10.84 -11.65 10.84
CA ARG A 103 -10.81 -11.45 12.29
C ARG A 103 -9.66 -10.55 12.71
N ARG A 104 -8.43 -10.87 12.28
CA ARG A 104 -7.24 -10.08 12.64
C ARG A 104 -7.27 -8.65 12.12
N GLN A 105 -7.72 -8.46 10.88
CA GLN A 105 -7.80 -7.11 10.31
C GLN A 105 -8.89 -6.28 10.97
N VAL A 106 -10.03 -6.86 11.29
CA VAL A 106 -11.13 -6.16 11.99
C VAL A 106 -10.71 -5.79 13.40
N GLU A 107 -10.15 -6.74 14.18
CA GLU A 107 -9.64 -6.49 15.53
C GLU A 107 -8.68 -5.29 15.52
N TYR A 108 -7.70 -5.31 14.64
CA TYR A 108 -6.74 -4.21 14.53
C TYR A 108 -7.41 -2.86 14.22
N LEU A 109 -8.32 -2.81 13.25
CA LEU A 109 -9.00 -1.55 12.89
C LEU A 109 -9.96 -1.06 13.98
N CYS A 110 -10.53 -1.94 14.79
CA CYS A 110 -11.33 -1.55 15.96
C CYS A 110 -10.49 -0.80 16.99
N ASP A 111 -9.27 -1.29 17.25
CA ASP A 111 -8.36 -0.70 18.22
C ASP A 111 -7.64 0.56 17.67
N HIS A 112 -7.53 0.69 16.35
CA HIS A 112 -6.78 1.74 15.68
C HIS A 112 -7.66 2.59 14.77
N ARG A 113 -8.57 3.38 15.35
CA ARG A 113 -9.60 4.15 14.62
C ARG A 113 -9.07 5.14 13.58
N LYS A 114 -7.83 5.63 13.72
CA LYS A 114 -7.17 6.54 12.77
C LYS A 114 -6.59 5.82 11.56
N VAL A 115 -6.48 4.49 11.59
CA VAL A 115 -6.02 3.69 10.46
C VAL A 115 -7.17 3.51 9.48
N GLY A 116 -6.99 3.97 8.26
CA GLY A 116 -7.96 3.86 7.17
C GLY A 116 -7.59 2.82 6.12
N VAL A 117 -6.31 2.42 6.06
CA VAL A 117 -5.79 1.36 5.18
C VAL A 117 -4.94 0.41 6.01
N LEU A 118 -5.32 -0.86 6.04
CA LEU A 118 -4.59 -1.92 6.72
C LEU A 118 -4.23 -3.02 5.74
N GLY A 119 -2.94 -3.16 5.42
CA GLY A 119 -2.39 -4.26 4.64
C GLY A 119 -1.97 -5.45 5.50
N THR A 120 -1.53 -6.51 4.85
CA THR A 120 -0.82 -7.64 5.48
C THR A 120 0.39 -8.02 4.64
N GLN A 121 1.28 -8.85 5.17
CA GLN A 121 2.27 -9.51 4.34
C GLN A 121 1.58 -10.54 3.43
N MET A 122 2.28 -10.95 2.37
CA MET A 122 1.86 -11.99 1.45
C MET A 122 2.85 -13.14 1.47
N ARG A 123 2.35 -14.34 1.24
CA ARG A 123 3.18 -15.51 0.97
C ARG A 123 2.83 -16.12 -0.37
N ARG A 124 3.74 -16.87 -0.92
CA ARG A 124 3.52 -17.60 -2.15
C ARG A 124 2.59 -18.79 -1.91
N LEU A 125 1.58 -18.98 -2.75
CA LEU A 125 0.57 -20.02 -2.54
C LEU A 125 1.14 -21.44 -2.63
N ASP A 126 2.08 -21.68 -3.54
CA ASP A 126 2.66 -22.99 -3.81
C ASP A 126 3.75 -23.40 -2.78
N SER A 127 4.62 -22.48 -2.39
CA SER A 127 5.78 -22.75 -1.54
C SER A 127 5.66 -22.24 -0.11
N LYS A 128 4.61 -21.48 0.22
CA LYS A 128 4.42 -20.80 1.51
C LYS A 128 5.53 -19.80 1.88
N GLN A 129 6.44 -19.52 0.96
CA GLN A 129 7.50 -18.52 1.15
C GLN A 129 6.88 -17.13 1.29
N VAL A 130 7.31 -16.37 2.30
CA VAL A 130 6.92 -14.96 2.45
C VAL A 130 7.52 -14.14 1.31
N LEU A 131 6.67 -13.45 0.56
CA LEU A 131 7.03 -12.67 -0.62
C LEU A 131 7.34 -11.22 -0.31
N THR A 132 6.76 -10.69 0.77
CA THR A 132 6.80 -9.26 1.06
C THR A 132 7.40 -9.00 2.43
N ASN A 133 7.94 -7.81 2.57
CA ASN A 133 8.42 -7.26 3.83
C ASN A 133 7.99 -5.78 3.89
N TYR A 134 6.67 -5.55 3.83
CA TYR A 134 6.11 -4.21 3.91
C TYR A 134 6.32 -3.63 5.30
N PRO A 135 6.62 -2.34 5.43
CA PRO A 135 6.69 -1.68 6.72
C PRO A 135 5.36 -1.78 7.48
N SER A 136 5.41 -1.94 8.79
CA SER A 136 4.19 -2.05 9.62
C SER A 136 3.64 -0.69 10.07
N LYS A 137 4.48 0.34 10.14
CA LYS A 137 4.13 1.64 10.74
C LYS A 137 3.78 2.69 9.68
N ASP A 138 2.81 3.55 10.01
CA ASP A 138 2.31 4.65 9.16
C ASP A 138 3.42 5.50 8.55
N ALA A 139 4.38 5.92 9.36
CA ALA A 139 5.50 6.75 8.90
C ALA A 139 6.35 6.08 7.83
N GLU A 140 6.63 4.81 8.05
CA GLU A 140 7.45 4.01 7.15
C GLU A 140 6.72 3.74 5.84
N LEU A 141 5.42 3.45 5.92
CA LEU A 141 4.54 3.27 4.76
C LEU A 141 4.45 4.56 3.94
N ARG A 142 4.16 5.70 4.58
CA ARG A 142 4.11 7.00 3.91
C ARG A 142 5.45 7.40 3.30
N TRP A 143 6.55 7.10 3.97
CA TRP A 143 7.89 7.30 3.42
C TRP A 143 8.09 6.44 2.18
N SER A 144 7.75 5.17 2.26
CA SER A 144 7.90 4.21 1.17
C SER A 144 7.01 4.51 -0.03
N LEU A 145 5.81 5.09 0.18
CA LEU A 145 4.93 5.55 -0.90
C LEU A 145 5.61 6.52 -1.87
N ARG A 146 6.61 7.26 -1.43
CA ARG A 146 7.37 8.16 -2.30
C ARG A 146 8.22 7.42 -3.32
N PHE A 147 8.53 6.16 -3.06
CA PHE A 147 9.49 5.37 -3.83
C PHE A 147 8.90 4.14 -4.49
N SER A 148 7.87 3.56 -3.91
CA SER A 148 7.26 2.31 -4.35
C SER A 148 5.82 2.23 -3.89
N ASN A 149 5.13 1.18 -4.27
CA ASN A 149 3.87 0.78 -3.66
C ASN A 149 4.16 -0.15 -2.47
N PRO A 150 4.10 0.34 -1.21
CA PRO A 150 4.45 -0.45 -0.03
C PRO A 150 3.26 -1.19 0.57
N VAL A 151 2.10 -1.20 -0.12
CA VAL A 151 0.88 -1.84 0.35
C VAL A 151 0.37 -2.78 -0.73
N GLY A 152 0.32 -4.05 -0.44
CA GLY A 152 -0.18 -5.06 -1.36
C GLY A 152 -1.70 -4.94 -1.56
N HIS A 153 -2.13 -4.58 -2.76
CA HIS A 153 -3.54 -4.36 -3.06
C HIS A 153 -4.47 -5.52 -2.66
N PRO A 154 -4.14 -6.81 -2.94
CA PRO A 154 -5.02 -7.92 -2.56
C PRO A 154 -5.09 -8.19 -1.05
N THR A 155 -4.28 -7.50 -0.24
CA THR A 155 -4.21 -7.72 1.20
C THR A 155 -5.02 -6.73 2.01
N VAL A 156 -5.50 -5.63 1.40
CA VAL A 156 -5.99 -4.50 2.17
C VAL A 156 -7.39 -4.69 2.75
N MET A 157 -7.56 -4.18 3.96
CA MET A 157 -8.84 -3.79 4.52
C MET A 157 -8.86 -2.28 4.71
N MET A 158 -9.96 -1.62 4.33
CA MET A 158 -10.06 -0.17 4.26
C MET A 158 -11.35 0.33 4.91
N ARG A 159 -11.30 1.54 5.48
CA ARG A 159 -12.54 2.24 5.83
C ARG A 159 -13.18 2.83 4.57
N ARG A 160 -14.40 2.41 4.30
CA ARG A 160 -15.17 2.87 3.14
C ARG A 160 -15.27 4.40 3.06
N SER A 161 -15.53 5.05 4.19
CA SER A 161 -15.60 6.52 4.25
C SER A 161 -14.32 7.18 3.76
N ALA A 162 -13.16 6.66 4.16
CA ALA A 162 -11.86 7.19 3.73
C ALA A 162 -11.60 6.97 2.23
N VAL A 163 -12.02 5.83 1.66
CA VAL A 163 -11.91 5.58 0.22
C VAL A 163 -12.76 6.58 -0.57
N LEU A 164 -14.00 6.82 -0.13
CA LEU A 164 -14.91 7.77 -0.78
C LEU A 164 -14.44 9.22 -0.62
N GLU A 165 -13.96 9.61 0.55
CA GLU A 165 -13.41 10.94 0.82
C GLU A 165 -12.16 11.22 -0.03
N ALA A 166 -11.32 10.19 -0.25
CA ALA A 166 -10.19 10.27 -1.17
C ALA A 166 -10.59 10.38 -2.65
N GLY A 167 -11.88 10.32 -2.98
CA GLY A 167 -12.40 10.38 -4.35
C GLY A 167 -12.42 9.04 -5.05
N ASN A 168 -12.46 7.91 -4.29
CA ASN A 168 -12.61 6.55 -4.78
C ASN A 168 -11.50 6.08 -5.75
N TYR A 169 -11.59 4.87 -6.27
CA TYR A 169 -10.74 4.38 -7.35
C TYR A 169 -10.99 5.17 -8.64
N ARG A 170 -9.93 5.38 -9.41
CA ARG A 170 -9.98 6.10 -10.68
C ARG A 170 -9.77 5.15 -11.86
N ASP A 171 -10.27 5.56 -13.02
CA ASP A 171 -10.01 4.89 -14.28
C ASP A 171 -8.59 5.21 -14.74
N LEU A 172 -7.67 4.32 -14.40
CA LEU A 172 -6.26 4.43 -14.72
C LEU A 172 -5.80 3.17 -15.46
N PRO A 173 -4.70 3.25 -16.21
CA PRO A 173 -4.08 2.05 -16.76
C PRO A 173 -3.84 1.00 -15.66
N PRO A 174 -4.07 -0.30 -15.93
CA PRO A 174 -3.96 -1.36 -14.94
C PRO A 174 -2.64 -1.34 -14.16
N GLY A 175 -2.71 -1.60 -12.85
CA GLY A 175 -1.56 -1.65 -11.95
C GLY A 175 -1.11 -0.29 -11.41
N ASN A 176 -1.95 0.74 -11.53
CA ASN A 176 -1.69 2.07 -10.95
C ASN A 176 -2.87 2.60 -10.12
N GLU A 177 -4.02 1.95 -10.19
CA GLU A 177 -5.26 2.34 -9.52
C GLU A 177 -5.15 2.33 -8.00
N ASP A 178 -4.42 1.37 -7.45
CA ASP A 178 -4.16 1.22 -6.04
C ASP A 178 -3.18 2.28 -5.54
N TYR A 179 -2.06 2.46 -6.22
CA TYR A 179 -1.05 3.44 -5.85
C TYR A 179 -1.61 4.88 -5.87
N ASP A 180 -2.40 5.23 -6.89
CA ASP A 180 -3.09 6.54 -6.95
C ASP A 180 -4.01 6.72 -5.74
N LEU A 181 -4.77 5.68 -5.39
CA LEU A 181 -5.65 5.73 -4.23
C LEU A 181 -4.87 5.87 -2.92
N TRP A 182 -3.78 5.10 -2.74
CA TRP A 182 -2.97 5.17 -1.52
C TRP A 182 -2.39 6.56 -1.31
N VAL A 183 -1.87 7.19 -2.34
CA VAL A 183 -1.33 8.55 -2.23
C VAL A 183 -2.38 9.54 -1.80
N ARG A 184 -3.60 9.46 -2.33
CA ARG A 184 -4.70 10.33 -1.92
C ARG A 184 -5.17 10.05 -0.50
N MET A 185 -5.28 8.78 -0.12
CA MET A 185 -5.66 8.37 1.22
C MET A 185 -4.58 8.71 2.27
N ALA A 186 -3.31 8.72 1.90
CA ALA A 186 -2.23 9.12 2.80
C ALA A 186 -2.35 10.57 3.31
N LEU A 187 -3.12 11.41 2.65
CA LEU A 187 -3.42 12.77 3.10
C LEU A 187 -4.55 12.82 4.15
N LEU A 188 -5.34 11.76 4.27
CA LEU A 188 -6.58 11.72 5.06
C LEU A 188 -6.49 10.81 6.28
N VAL A 189 -5.86 9.64 6.12
CA VAL A 189 -5.86 8.58 7.13
C VAL A 189 -4.47 8.02 7.37
N ARG A 190 -4.32 7.24 8.44
CA ARG A 190 -3.10 6.48 8.70
C ARG A 190 -3.13 5.13 8.00
N PHE A 191 -1.94 4.61 7.74
CA PHE A 191 -1.69 3.30 7.17
C PHE A 191 -1.08 2.37 8.20
N ALA A 192 -1.34 1.09 8.07
CA ALA A 192 -0.65 0.05 8.82
C ALA A 192 -0.52 -1.23 7.97
N THR A 193 0.38 -2.11 8.35
CA THR A 193 0.48 -3.47 7.79
C THR A 193 0.70 -4.45 8.93
N LEU A 194 -0.08 -5.51 8.97
CA LEU A 194 0.16 -6.63 9.87
C LEU A 194 1.37 -7.43 9.38
N ASP A 195 2.24 -7.83 10.30
CA ASP A 195 3.46 -8.57 9.97
C ASP A 195 3.15 -10.01 9.52
N GLN A 196 1.96 -10.53 9.82
CA GLN A 196 1.54 -11.86 9.39
C GLN A 196 1.17 -11.89 7.90
N PRO A 197 1.58 -12.94 7.16
CA PRO A 197 1.13 -13.17 5.80
C PRO A 197 -0.28 -13.77 5.80
N LEU A 198 -1.30 -12.92 5.67
CA LEU A 198 -2.71 -13.32 5.69
C LEU A 198 -3.31 -13.46 4.28
N LEU A 199 -2.47 -13.47 3.26
CA LEU A 199 -2.82 -13.75 1.87
C LEU A 199 -1.80 -14.70 1.25
N SER A 200 -2.28 -15.77 0.65
CA SER A 200 -1.50 -16.65 -0.22
C SER A 200 -1.66 -16.19 -1.67
N TYR A 201 -0.63 -15.53 -2.19
CA TYR A 201 -0.56 -14.94 -3.53
C TYR A 201 -0.20 -15.99 -4.58
N ARG A 202 -0.93 -16.00 -5.70
CA ARG A 202 -0.65 -16.89 -6.83
C ARG A 202 0.20 -16.20 -7.87
N ILE A 203 1.28 -16.88 -8.30
CA ILE A 203 2.13 -16.45 -9.42
C ILE A 203 1.84 -17.34 -10.61
N HIS A 204 1.41 -16.75 -11.71
CA HIS A 204 1.18 -17.44 -12.98
C HIS A 204 1.40 -16.50 -14.18
N GLU A 205 1.51 -17.05 -15.38
CA GLU A 205 1.86 -16.31 -16.60
C GLU A 205 0.88 -15.18 -16.95
N ASN A 206 -0.39 -15.31 -16.55
CA ASN A 206 -1.44 -14.32 -16.79
C ASN A 206 -1.65 -13.36 -15.61
N SER A 207 -0.79 -13.39 -14.58
CA SER A 207 -0.88 -12.45 -13.47
C SER A 207 -0.73 -11.02 -13.98
N ALA A 208 -1.46 -10.06 -13.42
CA ALA A 208 -1.41 -8.65 -13.83
C ALA A 208 0.02 -8.08 -13.81
N THR A 209 0.87 -8.60 -12.93
CA THR A 209 2.29 -8.24 -12.81
C THR A 209 3.20 -8.92 -13.84
N ALA A 210 2.79 -10.03 -14.44
CA ALA A 210 3.59 -10.74 -15.44
C ALA A 210 3.73 -9.94 -16.77
N GLY A 211 2.77 -9.05 -17.06
CA GLY A 211 2.74 -8.18 -18.21
C GLY A 211 3.39 -6.80 -18.00
N TRP A 212 4.10 -6.57 -16.90
CA TRP A 212 4.72 -5.27 -16.64
C TRP A 212 5.92 -5.04 -17.53
N ASP A 213 5.72 -4.19 -18.56
CA ASP A 213 6.72 -3.74 -19.51
C ASP A 213 7.38 -2.42 -19.09
N ALA A 214 8.33 -1.95 -19.91
CA ALA A 214 8.99 -0.67 -19.67
C ALA A 214 8.01 0.53 -19.68
N ASP A 215 6.90 0.42 -20.43
CA ASP A 215 5.89 1.48 -20.51
C ASP A 215 5.00 1.50 -19.25
N HIS A 216 4.75 0.36 -18.64
CA HIS A 216 4.13 0.31 -17.31
C HIS A 216 4.99 1.07 -16.29
N GLY A 217 6.28 0.82 -16.26
CA GLY A 217 7.23 1.56 -15.44
C GLY A 217 7.17 3.07 -15.68
N LYS A 218 7.14 3.52 -16.93
CA LYS A 218 7.04 4.95 -17.28
C LYS A 218 5.73 5.57 -16.79
N ARG A 219 4.59 4.87 -16.95
CA ARG A 219 3.28 5.33 -16.46
C ARG A 219 3.27 5.46 -14.93
N PHE A 220 3.76 4.45 -14.23
CA PHE A 220 3.92 4.49 -12.79
C PHE A 220 4.78 5.68 -12.33
N TYR A 221 5.92 5.91 -12.99
CA TYR A 221 6.79 7.05 -12.68
C TYR A 221 6.13 8.40 -12.95
N LYS A 222 5.35 8.54 -14.02
CA LYS A 222 4.61 9.77 -14.33
C LYS A 222 3.57 10.07 -13.27
N LEU A 223 2.78 9.08 -12.89
CA LEU A 223 1.78 9.19 -11.83
C LEU A 223 2.44 9.55 -10.50
N ARG A 224 3.47 8.84 -10.11
CA ARG A 224 4.23 9.08 -8.89
C ARG A 224 4.79 10.50 -8.83
N ASN A 225 5.42 11.00 -9.90
CA ASN A 225 5.98 12.34 -9.91
C ASN A 225 4.88 13.41 -9.72
N ALA A 226 3.75 13.27 -10.37
CA ALA A 226 2.59 14.16 -10.16
C ALA A 226 2.04 14.12 -8.73
N LEU A 227 2.24 13.00 -8.02
CA LEU A 227 1.77 12.82 -6.65
C LEU A 227 2.82 13.22 -5.62
N ILE A 228 4.12 13.11 -5.93
CA ILE A 228 5.22 13.58 -5.06
C ILE A 228 5.09 15.07 -4.79
N ASP A 229 4.73 15.87 -5.78
CA ASP A 229 4.54 17.31 -5.62
C ASP A 229 3.45 17.64 -4.57
N ARG A 230 2.45 16.79 -4.44
CA ARG A 230 1.41 16.92 -3.41
C ARG A 230 1.87 16.45 -2.03
N LEU A 231 2.70 15.41 -1.97
CA LEU A 231 3.22 14.85 -0.73
C LEU A 231 4.44 15.62 -0.19
N LEU A 232 5.19 16.27 -1.09
CA LEU A 232 6.42 17.02 -0.82
C LEU A 232 6.47 18.28 -1.67
N PRO A 233 5.63 19.28 -1.39
CA PRO A 233 5.64 20.54 -2.14
C PRO A 233 7.03 21.17 -2.09
N GLY A 234 7.53 21.60 -3.25
CA GLY A 234 8.86 22.22 -3.40
C GLY A 234 10.04 21.25 -3.60
N THR A 235 9.77 19.96 -3.77
CA THR A 235 10.81 19.00 -4.17
C THR A 235 10.96 19.03 -5.70
N ASP A 236 12.18 19.21 -6.20
CA ASP A 236 12.46 19.10 -7.63
C ASP A 236 12.12 17.67 -8.12
N PRO A 237 11.18 17.53 -9.08
CA PRO A 237 10.76 16.22 -9.60
C PRO A 237 11.92 15.44 -10.23
N VAL A 238 12.91 16.13 -10.81
CA VAL A 238 14.09 15.49 -11.43
C VAL A 238 15.00 14.91 -10.34
N ALA A 239 15.23 15.66 -9.27
CA ALA A 239 16.00 15.19 -8.13
C ALA A 239 15.32 14.00 -7.43
N ALA A 240 14.00 14.04 -7.25
CA ALA A 240 13.24 12.95 -6.67
C ALA A 240 13.31 11.68 -7.55
N ARG A 241 13.28 11.84 -8.87
CA ARG A 241 13.41 10.72 -9.83
C ARG A 241 14.79 10.08 -9.76
N HIS A 242 15.82 10.90 -9.77
CA HIS A 242 17.20 10.43 -9.72
C HIS A 242 17.51 9.67 -8.41
N LEU A 243 16.98 10.16 -7.29
CA LEU A 243 17.08 9.48 -5.99
C LEU A 243 16.43 8.10 -5.97
N LEU A 244 15.36 7.93 -6.73
CA LEU A 244 14.66 6.66 -6.85
C LEU A 244 15.42 5.65 -7.69
N ASP A 245 16.00 6.11 -8.78
CA ASP A 245 16.82 5.26 -9.64
C ASP A 245 18.04 4.75 -8.87
N LEU A 246 18.62 5.57 -8.01
CA LEU A 246 19.71 5.20 -7.09
C LEU A 246 19.29 4.15 -6.04
N VAL A 247 18.07 4.20 -5.55
CA VAL A 247 17.54 3.23 -4.57
C VAL A 247 17.14 1.91 -5.23
N ARG A 248 16.61 1.95 -6.46
CA ARG A 248 16.08 0.77 -7.15
C ARG A 248 17.09 -0.01 -7.98
N ARG A 249 18.08 0.67 -8.55
CA ARG A 249 19.12 0.07 -9.42
C ARG A 249 20.51 0.47 -8.94
N PRO A 250 20.87 0.11 -7.70
CA PRO A 250 22.15 0.53 -7.12
C PRO A 250 23.34 -0.07 -7.86
N ASP A 251 23.16 -1.16 -8.59
CA ASP A 251 24.25 -1.86 -9.28
C ASP A 251 24.50 -1.29 -10.71
N ASP A 252 23.51 -0.58 -11.28
CA ASP A 252 23.57 -0.03 -12.64
C ASP A 252 24.04 1.43 -12.70
N LEU A 253 24.14 2.12 -11.55
CA LEU A 253 24.42 3.55 -11.49
C LEU A 253 25.63 3.88 -10.63
N HIS A 254 26.54 4.68 -11.21
CA HIS A 254 27.60 5.31 -10.44
C HIS A 254 27.01 6.39 -9.52
N VAL A 255 26.98 6.14 -8.22
CA VAL A 255 26.52 7.10 -7.20
C VAL A 255 27.55 8.22 -7.06
N THR A 256 27.22 9.43 -7.48
CA THR A 256 28.08 10.61 -7.36
C THR A 256 27.93 11.29 -5.99
N ALA A 257 28.84 12.22 -5.68
CA ALA A 257 28.72 13.05 -4.46
C ALA A 257 27.49 13.97 -4.54
N ASP A 258 27.14 14.43 -5.74
CA ASP A 258 25.98 15.28 -5.99
C ASP A 258 24.67 14.50 -5.75
N ASP A 259 24.61 13.24 -6.13
CA ASP A 259 23.49 12.37 -5.82
C ASP A 259 23.24 12.21 -4.34
N LEU A 260 24.30 12.03 -3.55
CA LEU A 260 24.21 11.97 -2.10
C LEU A 260 23.77 13.30 -1.48
N LEU A 261 24.21 14.44 -2.05
CA LEU A 261 23.75 15.76 -1.62
C LEU A 261 22.28 16.00 -1.93
N ARG A 262 21.81 15.63 -3.12
CA ARG A 262 20.39 15.72 -3.53
C ARG A 262 19.51 14.80 -2.69
N PHE A 263 19.95 13.57 -2.44
CA PHE A 263 19.27 12.63 -1.54
C PHE A 263 19.13 13.21 -0.14
N ARG A 264 20.20 13.83 0.40
CA ARG A 264 20.18 14.53 1.67
C ARG A 264 19.19 15.70 1.68
N HIS A 265 19.17 16.52 0.62
CA HIS A 265 18.26 17.66 0.51
C HIS A 265 16.80 17.21 0.48
N ALA A 266 16.46 16.22 -0.32
CA ALA A 266 15.13 15.63 -0.37
C ALA A 266 14.69 15.04 0.98
N ALA A 267 15.60 14.41 1.72
CA ALA A 267 15.30 13.91 3.06
C ALA A 267 15.09 15.03 4.09
N MET A 268 15.84 16.13 4.00
CA MET A 268 15.61 17.30 4.85
C MET A 268 14.25 17.95 4.58
N LEU A 269 13.85 18.06 3.30
CA LEU A 269 12.53 18.57 2.93
C LEU A 269 11.42 17.64 3.41
N ALA A 270 11.59 16.33 3.26
CA ALA A 270 10.66 15.33 3.79
C ALA A 270 10.54 15.41 5.31
N ALA A 271 11.66 15.57 6.00
CA ALA A 271 11.73 15.76 7.44
C ALA A 271 11.02 17.05 7.88
N THR A 272 11.16 18.13 7.12
CA THR A 272 10.50 19.41 7.41
C THR A 272 8.98 19.31 7.19
N ALA A 273 8.55 18.66 6.13
CA ALA A 273 7.13 18.41 5.86
C ALA A 273 6.45 17.52 6.92
N CYS A 274 7.21 16.60 7.53
CA CYS A 274 6.74 15.72 8.60
C CYS A 274 6.92 16.30 10.03
N ARG A 275 7.24 17.57 10.17
CA ARG A 275 7.70 18.24 11.41
C ARG A 275 6.70 18.18 12.58
N TYR A 276 5.47 17.84 12.32
CA TYR A 276 4.38 17.82 13.32
C TYR A 276 3.91 16.42 13.71
N GLU A 277 4.60 15.34 13.27
CA GLU A 277 4.19 13.98 13.62
C GLU A 277 5.30 13.21 14.38
N PRO A 278 4.91 12.37 15.39
CA PRO A 278 5.84 11.47 16.10
C PRO A 278 6.61 10.50 15.20
N THR A 279 6.20 10.41 13.95
CA THR A 279 6.71 9.58 12.87
C THR A 279 8.05 10.06 12.28
N PHE A 280 8.49 11.27 12.64
CA PHE A 280 9.74 11.89 12.17
C PHE A 280 10.98 11.03 12.47
N TYR A 281 11.05 10.47 13.68
CA TYR A 281 12.20 9.67 14.12
C TYR A 281 12.40 8.40 13.27
N THR A 282 11.31 7.70 12.96
CA THR A 282 11.36 6.47 12.16
C THR A 282 11.74 6.75 10.71
N SER A 283 11.19 7.82 10.12
CA SER A 283 11.56 8.24 8.76
C SER A 283 13.04 8.61 8.67
N THR A 284 13.59 9.23 9.71
CA THR A 284 15.02 9.58 9.79
C THR A 284 15.91 8.35 9.93
N GLN A 285 15.46 7.31 10.64
CA GLN A 285 16.18 6.04 10.79
C GLN A 285 16.24 5.28 9.46
N LEU A 286 15.12 5.14 8.76
CA LEU A 286 15.06 4.51 7.44
C LEU A 286 15.94 5.23 6.42
N PHE A 287 15.87 6.56 6.40
CA PHE A 287 16.75 7.37 5.58
C PHE A 287 18.23 7.11 5.90
N LYS A 288 18.57 7.05 7.18
CA LYS A 288 19.93 6.75 7.65
C LYS A 288 20.40 5.39 7.13
N GLN A 289 19.56 4.38 7.23
CA GLN A 289 19.89 3.03 6.77
C GLN A 289 20.08 2.97 5.25
N GLN A 290 19.21 3.61 4.47
CA GLN A 290 19.35 3.71 3.02
C GLN A 290 20.60 4.49 2.61
N TYR A 291 20.89 5.60 3.30
CA TYR A 291 22.09 6.38 3.08
C TYR A 291 23.37 5.56 3.36
N GLU A 292 23.44 4.82 4.48
CA GLU A 292 24.59 3.97 4.80
C GLU A 292 24.74 2.81 3.80
N ASN A 293 23.64 2.25 3.31
CA ASN A 293 23.65 1.24 2.24
C ASN A 293 24.25 1.80 0.93
N LEU A 294 23.81 2.98 0.50
CA LEU A 294 24.35 3.67 -0.69
C LEU A 294 25.83 4.02 -0.52
N LYS A 295 26.22 4.50 0.66
CA LYS A 295 27.61 4.84 0.99
C LYS A 295 28.50 3.58 0.98
N THR A 296 28.05 2.49 1.55
CA THR A 296 28.80 1.22 1.60
C THR A 296 29.02 0.64 0.18
N ARG A 297 28.04 0.78 -0.70
CA ARG A 297 28.15 0.37 -2.11
C ARG A 297 29.13 1.20 -2.89
N ARG A 298 29.16 2.53 -2.66
CA ARG A 298 30.14 3.43 -3.26
C ARG A 298 31.57 3.15 -2.84
N LEU A 299 31.82 2.79 -1.58
CA LEU A 299 33.16 2.52 -1.03
C LEU A 299 33.79 1.25 -1.60
N LYS A 300 33.02 0.36 -2.22
CA LYS A 300 33.57 -0.83 -2.91
C LYS A 300 34.26 -0.49 -4.25
N GLY A 301 34.18 0.72 -4.76
CA GLY A 301 34.65 1.10 -6.09
C GLY A 301 35.53 2.34 -6.25
N GLN A 302 35.76 3.21 -5.21
CA GLN A 302 36.58 4.43 -5.39
C GLN A 302 37.18 4.99 -4.10
N PRO A 303 38.32 5.73 -4.17
CA PRO A 303 38.99 6.28 -3.00
C PRO A 303 38.30 7.54 -2.45
N PHE A 304 38.16 7.56 -1.17
CA PHE A 304 37.95 8.61 -0.17
C PHE A 304 37.14 9.87 -0.50
N ILE A 305 35.94 9.97 0.08
CA ILE A 305 35.34 11.26 0.47
C ILE A 305 34.98 11.20 1.96
N ARG A 306 35.41 12.23 2.71
CA ARG A 306 35.20 12.40 4.17
C ARG A 306 33.70 12.34 4.53
N PRO A 307 33.35 11.79 5.69
CA PRO A 307 31.96 11.46 6.02
C PRO A 307 31.07 12.71 6.18
N VAL A 308 29.94 12.70 5.50
CA VAL A 308 28.84 13.70 5.65
C VAL A 308 28.15 13.54 7.02
N TRP A 309 28.49 12.48 7.77
CA TRP A 309 27.95 12.12 9.07
C TRP A 309 28.00 13.21 10.15
N PRO A 310 29.06 14.03 10.31
CA PRO A 310 29.06 15.11 11.30
C PRO A 310 27.95 16.15 11.09
N ILE A 311 27.50 16.32 9.83
CA ILE A 311 26.49 17.30 9.48
C ILE A 311 25.07 16.74 9.75
N LEU A 312 24.84 15.45 9.52
CA LEU A 312 23.59 14.79 9.88
C LEU A 312 23.43 14.69 11.40
N LYS A 313 24.52 14.46 12.13
CA LYS A 313 24.55 14.47 13.59
C LYS A 313 24.20 15.85 14.16
N ARG A 314 24.69 16.93 13.54
CA ARG A 314 24.34 18.31 13.92
C ARG A 314 22.90 18.66 13.62
N ALA A 315 22.33 18.22 12.49
CA ALA A 315 20.90 18.40 12.18
C ALA A 315 20.03 17.67 13.19
N GLY A 316 20.39 16.44 13.58
CA GLY A 316 19.71 15.67 14.64
C GLY A 316 19.77 16.33 16.01
N GLN A 317 20.91 16.95 16.35
CA GLN A 317 21.08 17.65 17.64
C GLN A 317 20.32 18.98 17.71
N LEU A 318 20.14 19.68 16.59
CA LEU A 318 19.31 20.88 16.52
C LEU A 318 17.82 20.59 16.71
N ILE A 319 17.38 19.39 16.35
CA ILE A 319 16.00 18.94 16.51
C ILE A 319 15.69 18.57 17.98
N HIS A 320 16.69 18.09 18.72
CA HIS A 320 16.54 17.76 20.15
C HIS A 320 16.58 18.95 21.11
N LYS A 321 16.85 20.17 20.63
CA LYS A 321 16.97 21.38 21.47
C LYS A 321 15.71 22.21 21.62
N HIS A 322 14.55 21.77 21.16
CA HIS A 322 13.29 22.43 21.50
C HIS A 322 12.67 21.83 22.77
N PRO A 323 12.38 22.65 23.79
CA PRO A 323 11.83 22.18 25.06
C PRO A 323 10.45 21.58 24.85
N LYS A 324 10.19 20.49 25.60
CA LYS A 324 8.86 20.02 25.86
C LYS A 324 8.04 21.19 26.40
N GLN A 325 6.99 21.61 25.73
CA GLN A 325 5.98 22.43 26.39
C GLN A 325 5.34 21.59 27.46
N ASP A 326 5.62 21.93 28.69
CA ASP A 326 4.95 21.47 29.89
C ASP A 326 3.46 21.77 29.77
N THR A 327 2.65 20.73 29.66
CA THR A 327 1.24 20.79 29.94
C THR A 327 1.02 20.37 31.39
N SER A 328 1.36 21.28 32.30
CA SER A 328 0.90 21.19 33.66
C SER A 328 0.18 22.47 34.02
N GLU A 329 -1.06 22.28 34.45
CA GLU A 329 -1.85 23.10 35.34
C GLU A 329 -2.45 24.43 34.83
N THR A 330 -3.77 24.41 34.73
CA THR A 330 -4.55 25.37 35.50
C THR A 330 -5.88 24.74 35.91
N THR A 331 -5.89 24.12 37.09
CA THR A 331 -7.04 24.03 37.97
C THR A 331 -7.02 25.30 38.81
N ALA A 332 -8.08 26.11 38.76
CA ALA A 332 -8.67 26.83 39.90
C ALA A 332 -9.45 28.05 39.44
N ALA A 333 -10.63 28.13 40.01
CA ALA A 333 -11.64 29.17 40.21
C ALA A 333 -12.79 29.21 39.21
#